data_153dabe4a481029fa866c50f09d25f2c
#
_entry.id   153dabe4a481029fa866c50f09d25f2c
#
_cell.length_a   1.000
_cell.length_b   1.000
_cell.length_c   1.000
_cell.angle_alpha   90.00
_cell.angle_beta   90.00
_cell.angle_gamma   90.00
#
_symmetry.space_group_name_H-M   'P 1'
#
loop_
_entity.id
_entity.type
_entity.pdbx_description
1 polymer ?
#
loop_
_entity_poly.entity_id
_entity_poly.type
_entity_poly.pdbx_seq_one_letter_code
_entity_poly.pdbx_strand_id
1 'polypeptide(L)'
;MMELRFFLKELREQEQMEFVEFPKIARLSREIIITEKIDGTNAQVFITDDGEIRFGSRTRWITPENDNFGFAKWGTEHRDELILLGPGRHFGEWWGQGIQRKYGLSERRFSLFNVSRWNNENIPGCCRVVPMLYKGIFSEDQIHFDLLDLLSNGSKAEPGWMNPEGIVIYHTAAGICFKKTLENDDEPKSKSSRKA
;
A
#
# COMPACT_ATOMS: atom_id res chain seq x y z
N MET A 1 -33.30 -29.85 15.78
CA MET A 1 -31.81 -29.77 15.69
C MET A 1 -31.22 -30.72 14.63
N MET A 2 -31.78 -31.90 14.43
CA MET A 2 -31.26 -32.88 13.44
C MET A 2 -31.55 -32.45 11.99
N GLU A 3 -32.74 -31.92 11.70
CA GLU A 3 -33.14 -31.45 10.36
C GLU A 3 -32.29 -30.27 9.89
N LEU A 4 -31.95 -29.32 10.77
CA LEU A 4 -31.09 -28.18 10.42
C LEU A 4 -29.68 -28.63 10.05
N ARG A 5 -29.13 -29.65 10.72
CA ARG A 5 -27.84 -30.24 10.39
C ARG A 5 -27.84 -30.95 9.05
N PHE A 6 -28.92 -31.63 8.74
CA PHE A 6 -29.08 -32.30 7.45
C PHE A 6 -29.19 -31.30 6.32
N PHE A 7 -30.01 -30.26 6.48
CA PHE A 7 -30.16 -29.17 5.52
C PHE A 7 -28.86 -28.43 5.27
N LEU A 8 -28.08 -28.09 6.31
CA LEU A 8 -26.78 -27.47 6.19
C LEU A 8 -25.74 -28.37 5.51
N LYS A 9 -25.87 -29.70 5.68
CA LYS A 9 -25.01 -30.66 4.99
C LYS A 9 -25.31 -30.69 3.49
N GLU A 10 -26.62 -30.78 3.12
CA GLU A 10 -27.05 -30.75 1.72
C GLU A 10 -26.63 -29.44 1.01
N LEU A 11 -26.77 -28.29 1.66
CA LEU A 11 -26.30 -27.01 1.12
C LEU A 11 -24.79 -27.02 0.87
N ARG A 12 -23.98 -27.53 1.80
CA ARG A 12 -22.53 -27.67 1.62
C ARG A 12 -22.15 -28.64 0.51
N GLU A 13 -22.87 -29.74 0.35
CA GLU A 13 -22.65 -30.71 -0.73
C GLU A 13 -23.04 -30.12 -2.08
N GLN A 14 -24.10 -29.30 -2.15
CA GLN A 14 -24.47 -28.56 -3.37
C GLN A 14 -23.41 -27.47 -3.71
N GLU A 15 -22.93 -26.69 -2.74
CA GLU A 15 -21.84 -25.74 -2.95
C GLU A 15 -20.54 -26.41 -3.45
N GLN A 16 -20.26 -27.67 -2.99
CA GLN A 16 -19.08 -28.42 -3.43
C GLN A 16 -19.22 -29.01 -4.85
N MET A 17 -20.46 -29.14 -5.36
CA MET A 17 -20.71 -29.64 -6.73
C MET A 17 -20.86 -28.52 -7.78
N GLU A 18 -20.87 -27.26 -7.37
CA GLU A 18 -20.86 -26.16 -8.34
C GLU A 18 -19.54 -26.15 -9.14
N PHE A 19 -19.67 -26.00 -10.46
CA PHE A 19 -18.50 -25.85 -11.32
C PHE A 19 -17.77 -24.55 -10.95
N VAL A 20 -16.51 -24.68 -10.58
CA VAL A 20 -15.63 -23.53 -10.34
C VAL A 20 -14.68 -23.39 -11.53
N GLU A 21 -14.80 -22.27 -12.25
CA GLU A 21 -13.92 -21.97 -13.36
C GLU A 21 -12.47 -21.81 -12.86
N PHE A 22 -11.54 -22.46 -13.55
CA PHE A 22 -10.12 -22.26 -13.28
C PHE A 22 -9.71 -20.85 -13.70
N PRO A 23 -9.15 -20.02 -12.80
CA PRO A 23 -8.82 -18.64 -13.12
C PRO A 23 -7.72 -18.56 -14.19
N LYS A 24 -7.81 -17.55 -15.07
CA LYS A 24 -6.77 -17.31 -16.05
C LYS A 24 -5.44 -16.98 -15.38
N ILE A 25 -4.39 -17.69 -15.79
CA ILE A 25 -3.02 -17.40 -15.35
C ILE A 25 -2.51 -16.18 -16.12
N ALA A 26 -2.09 -15.14 -15.40
CA ALA A 26 -1.51 -13.95 -16.01
C ALA A 26 -0.12 -14.26 -16.60
N ARG A 27 0.21 -13.65 -17.74
CA ARG A 27 1.55 -13.76 -18.33
C ARG A 27 2.52 -12.87 -17.60
N LEU A 28 3.68 -13.39 -17.22
CA LEU A 28 4.71 -12.64 -16.48
C LEU A 28 5.27 -11.47 -17.30
N SER A 29 5.57 -11.68 -18.60
CA SER A 29 6.08 -10.63 -19.49
C SER A 29 4.96 -9.65 -19.90
N ARG A 30 4.50 -8.87 -18.95
CA ARG A 30 3.53 -7.78 -19.09
C ARG A 30 4.03 -6.54 -18.36
N GLU A 31 3.32 -5.43 -18.53
CA GLU A 31 3.67 -4.17 -17.88
C GLU A 31 3.71 -4.33 -16.36
N ILE A 32 4.76 -3.80 -15.76
CA ILE A 32 4.92 -3.61 -14.33
C ILE A 32 5.14 -2.12 -14.03
N ILE A 33 4.76 -1.73 -12.82
CA ILE A 33 5.11 -0.44 -12.26
C ILE A 33 5.92 -0.71 -10.99
N ILE A 34 7.12 -0.13 -10.90
CA ILE A 34 7.99 -0.23 -9.73
C ILE A 34 7.95 1.11 -9.00
N THR A 35 7.68 1.07 -7.71
CA THR A 35 7.71 2.24 -6.84
C THR A 35 8.65 2.00 -5.67
N GLU A 36 9.19 3.07 -5.09
CA GLU A 36 9.90 2.96 -3.82
C GLU A 36 8.94 2.46 -2.74
N LYS A 37 9.39 1.48 -1.96
CA LYS A 37 8.70 1.00 -0.78
C LYS A 37 9.10 1.85 0.42
N ILE A 38 8.23 2.77 0.78
CA ILE A 38 8.39 3.62 1.96
C ILE A 38 8.08 2.80 3.22
N ASP A 39 8.91 2.90 4.25
CA ASP A 39 8.73 2.23 5.54
C ASP A 39 7.97 3.11 6.53
N GLY A 40 6.69 2.95 6.56
CA GLY A 40 5.76 3.65 7.44
C GLY A 40 4.69 2.72 8.00
N THR A 41 3.46 3.17 7.94
CA THR A 41 2.27 2.39 8.27
C THR A 41 1.20 2.60 7.21
N ASN A 42 0.55 1.53 6.78
CA ASN A 42 -0.53 1.64 5.83
C ASN A 42 -1.66 2.54 6.37
N ALA A 43 -2.11 3.43 5.53
CA ALA A 43 -3.20 4.34 5.81
C ALA A 43 -4.15 4.41 4.61
N GLN A 44 -5.42 4.68 4.87
CA GLN A 44 -6.41 4.90 3.83
C GLN A 44 -7.35 6.05 4.17
N VAL A 45 -7.70 6.80 3.14
CA VAL A 45 -8.79 7.76 3.15
C VAL A 45 -9.92 7.15 2.32
N PHE A 46 -11.11 7.05 2.89
CA PHE A 46 -12.31 6.63 2.19
C PHE A 46 -13.28 7.80 2.13
N ILE A 47 -13.71 8.15 0.93
CA ILE A 47 -14.64 9.23 0.65
C ILE A 47 -15.89 8.63 0.03
N THR A 48 -17.04 8.92 0.61
CA THR A 48 -18.35 8.49 0.08
C THR A 48 -18.82 9.43 -1.03
N ASP A 49 -19.83 9.04 -1.79
CA ASP A 49 -20.38 9.86 -2.89
C ASP A 49 -21.02 11.16 -2.37
N ASP A 50 -21.47 11.18 -1.13
CA ASP A 50 -22.03 12.37 -0.45
C ASP A 50 -20.96 13.19 0.32
N GLY A 51 -19.67 12.82 0.18
CA GLY A 51 -18.54 13.59 0.71
C GLY A 51 -18.19 13.31 2.18
N GLU A 52 -18.74 12.24 2.81
CA GLU A 52 -18.21 11.79 4.09
C GLU A 52 -16.79 11.23 3.93
N ILE A 53 -15.90 11.56 4.88
CA ILE A 53 -14.54 11.03 4.92
C ILE A 53 -14.36 10.13 6.13
N ARG A 54 -13.77 8.96 5.92
CA ARG A 54 -13.34 8.03 6.97
C ARG A 54 -11.89 7.66 6.81
N PHE A 55 -11.21 7.49 7.93
CA PHE A 55 -9.80 7.12 7.96
C PHE A 55 -9.64 5.68 8.41
N GLY A 56 -8.67 4.99 7.83
CA GLY A 56 -8.36 3.61 8.19
C GLY A 56 -6.86 3.33 8.26
N SER A 57 -6.49 2.40 9.11
CA SER A 57 -5.20 1.74 9.11
C SER A 57 -5.24 0.48 8.22
N ARG A 58 -4.24 -0.37 8.33
CA ARG A 58 -4.20 -1.63 7.58
C ARG A 58 -5.39 -2.56 7.88
N THR A 59 -5.89 -2.58 9.12
CA THR A 59 -6.82 -3.61 9.60
C THR A 59 -8.10 -3.06 10.22
N ARG A 60 -8.21 -1.75 10.46
CA ARG A 60 -9.36 -1.15 11.13
C ARG A 60 -9.59 0.30 10.71
N TRP A 61 -10.81 0.76 10.90
CA TRP A 61 -11.13 2.18 10.91
C TRP A 61 -10.51 2.85 12.14
N ILE A 62 -10.11 4.09 11.97
CA ILE A 62 -9.50 4.91 13.03
C ILE A 62 -10.21 6.26 13.13
N THR A 63 -10.16 6.85 14.33
CA THR A 63 -10.67 8.19 14.63
C THR A 63 -9.59 8.98 15.38
N PRO A 64 -9.72 10.31 15.53
CA PRO A 64 -8.76 11.08 16.33
C PRO A 64 -8.57 10.56 17.76
N GLU A 65 -9.61 9.94 18.36
CA GLU A 65 -9.58 9.36 19.72
C GLU A 65 -8.96 7.97 19.75
N ASN A 66 -9.01 7.21 18.62
CA ASN A 66 -8.43 5.88 18.48
C ASN A 66 -7.57 5.82 17.22
N ASP A 67 -6.53 6.61 17.23
CA ASP A 67 -5.72 6.91 16.07
C ASP A 67 -4.60 5.86 15.80
N ASN A 68 -3.90 6.04 14.69
CA ASN A 68 -2.71 5.31 14.30
C ASN A 68 -1.62 6.33 13.92
N PHE A 69 -0.70 6.59 14.83
CA PHE A 69 0.33 7.62 14.66
C PHE A 69 -0.21 8.99 14.23
N GLY A 70 -1.40 9.39 14.69
CA GLY A 70 -1.99 10.70 14.42
C GLY A 70 -2.52 10.89 12.99
N PHE A 71 -2.72 9.81 12.21
CA PHE A 71 -3.21 9.91 10.83
C PHE A 71 -4.66 10.43 10.76
N ALA A 72 -5.55 9.93 11.63
CA ALA A 72 -6.94 10.39 11.63
C ALA A 72 -7.06 11.85 12.10
N LYS A 73 -6.26 12.28 13.06
CA LYS A 73 -6.18 13.67 13.48
C LYS A 73 -5.71 14.56 12.33
N TRP A 74 -4.58 14.21 11.71
CA TRP A 74 -4.06 14.93 10.55
C TRP A 74 -5.08 14.96 9.40
N GLY A 75 -5.73 13.85 9.10
CA GLY A 75 -6.73 13.78 8.04
C GLY A 75 -7.97 14.65 8.33
N THR A 76 -8.37 14.79 9.59
CA THR A 76 -9.45 15.69 9.99
C THR A 76 -9.06 17.15 9.80
N GLU A 77 -7.82 17.50 10.10
CA GLU A 77 -7.28 18.86 9.91
C GLU A 77 -7.14 19.25 8.44
N HIS A 78 -6.95 18.25 7.53
CA HIS A 78 -6.79 18.44 6.07
C HIS A 78 -8.01 18.00 5.26
N ARG A 79 -9.19 17.92 5.90
CA ARG A 79 -10.42 17.41 5.28
C ARG A 79 -10.74 18.08 3.94
N ASP A 80 -10.65 19.41 3.88
CA ASP A 80 -11.01 20.20 2.69
C ASP A 80 -10.07 19.94 1.50
N GLU A 81 -8.81 19.61 1.78
CA GLU A 81 -7.89 19.20 0.74
C GLU A 81 -8.11 17.73 0.33
N LEU A 82 -8.32 16.85 1.31
CA LEU A 82 -8.51 15.42 1.06
C LEU A 82 -9.77 15.12 0.26
N ILE A 83 -10.83 15.94 0.36
CA ILE A 83 -12.04 15.77 -0.44
C ILE A 83 -11.76 15.87 -1.95
N LEU A 84 -10.71 16.58 -2.35
CA LEU A 84 -10.28 16.71 -3.75
C LEU A 84 -9.78 15.39 -4.35
N LEU A 85 -9.49 14.38 -3.52
CA LEU A 85 -9.21 13.02 -3.99
C LEU A 85 -10.43 12.39 -4.69
N GLY A 86 -11.64 12.89 -4.39
CA GLY A 86 -12.90 12.39 -4.90
C GLY A 86 -13.37 11.08 -4.26
N PRO A 87 -14.58 10.62 -4.57
CA PRO A 87 -15.14 9.40 -4.00
C PRO A 87 -14.28 8.17 -4.23
N GLY A 88 -14.30 7.24 -3.26
CA GLY A 88 -13.59 5.97 -3.31
C GLY A 88 -12.57 5.79 -2.19
N ARG A 89 -11.74 4.76 -2.36
CA ARG A 89 -10.68 4.41 -1.40
C ARG A 89 -9.32 4.84 -1.94
N HIS A 90 -8.60 5.58 -1.12
CA HIS A 90 -7.27 6.09 -1.43
C HIS A 90 -6.30 5.49 -0.43
N PHE A 91 -5.51 4.52 -0.88
CA PHE A 91 -4.51 3.85 -0.05
C PHE A 91 -3.16 4.55 -0.18
N GLY A 92 -2.43 4.60 0.91
CA GLY A 92 -1.10 5.19 0.95
C GLY A 92 -0.31 4.76 2.18
N GLU A 93 0.89 5.29 2.28
CA GLU A 93 1.77 5.13 3.43
C GLU A 93 1.77 6.40 4.26
N TRP A 94 1.53 6.27 5.57
CA TRP A 94 1.74 7.31 6.56
C TRP A 94 3.09 7.11 7.21
N TRP A 95 4.01 8.07 7.05
CA TRP A 95 5.41 7.87 7.36
C TRP A 95 6.11 9.15 7.84
N GLY A 96 7.35 9.04 8.26
CA GLY A 96 8.17 10.15 8.74
C GLY A 96 8.33 10.16 10.25
N GLN A 97 8.21 11.32 10.88
CA GLN A 97 8.54 11.51 12.30
C GLN A 97 7.90 10.47 13.23
N GLY A 98 8.75 9.71 13.93
CA GLY A 98 8.31 8.75 14.94
C GLY A 98 7.72 7.45 14.39
N ILE A 99 7.74 7.23 13.06
CA ILE A 99 7.21 6.03 12.42
C ILE A 99 8.36 5.26 11.76
N GLN A 100 8.53 4.00 12.15
CA GLN A 100 9.53 3.06 11.57
C GLN A 100 10.90 3.73 11.37
N ARG A 101 11.40 3.81 10.12
CA ARG A 101 12.71 4.37 9.77
C ARG A 101 12.82 5.90 9.96
N LYS A 102 11.73 6.59 10.21
CA LYS A 102 11.63 8.04 10.49
C LYS A 102 12.13 8.97 9.37
N TYR A 103 12.94 8.52 8.44
CA TYR A 103 13.51 9.23 7.29
C TYR A 103 14.21 10.56 7.61
N GLY A 104 14.66 10.75 8.87
CA GLY A 104 15.24 12.01 9.32
C GLY A 104 14.25 13.20 9.38
N LEU A 105 12.96 12.92 9.19
CA LEU A 105 11.93 13.95 9.10
C LEU A 105 11.47 14.42 10.49
N SER A 106 11.16 15.73 10.58
CA SER A 106 10.49 16.35 11.73
C SER A 106 8.96 16.40 11.58
N GLU A 107 8.44 15.97 10.43
CA GLU A 107 7.02 15.91 10.09
C GLU A 107 6.60 14.51 9.65
N ARG A 108 5.29 14.30 9.54
CA ARG A 108 4.70 13.09 8.95
C ARG A 108 4.09 13.43 7.60
N ARG A 109 4.09 12.47 6.68
CA ARG A 109 3.62 12.63 5.31
C ARG A 109 2.73 11.48 4.92
N PHE A 110 1.70 11.76 4.10
CA PHE A 110 0.84 10.75 3.49
C PHE A 110 1.15 10.64 2.01
N SER A 111 1.69 9.47 1.60
CA SER A 111 2.04 9.18 0.20
C SER A 111 1.10 8.15 -0.38
N LEU A 112 0.35 8.53 -1.42
CA LEU A 112 -0.60 7.67 -2.13
C LEU A 112 0.13 6.63 -2.98
N PHE A 113 -0.42 5.39 -3.01
CA PHE A 113 0.17 4.29 -3.78
C PHE A 113 -0.21 4.31 -5.27
N ASN A 114 -1.36 4.87 -5.62
CA ASN A 114 -1.87 4.81 -6.99
C ASN A 114 -1.22 5.85 -7.91
N VAL A 115 0.00 5.55 -8.35
CA VAL A 115 0.79 6.36 -9.29
C VAL A 115 0.23 6.41 -10.71
N SER A 116 -0.76 5.58 -11.04
CA SER A 116 -1.47 5.66 -12.32
C SER A 116 -2.54 6.76 -12.32
N ARG A 117 -3.06 7.11 -11.16
CA ARG A 117 -4.06 8.17 -10.97
C ARG A 117 -3.43 9.49 -10.55
N TRP A 118 -2.43 9.42 -9.67
CA TRP A 118 -1.86 10.58 -8.99
C TRP A 118 -0.41 10.82 -9.40
N ASN A 119 -0.08 12.09 -9.56
CA ASN A 119 1.27 12.58 -9.74
C ASN A 119 1.43 13.95 -9.03
N ASN A 120 2.61 14.53 -9.05
CA ASN A 120 2.89 15.77 -8.34
C ASN A 120 2.11 17.00 -8.88
N GLU A 121 1.48 16.89 -10.07
CA GLU A 121 0.73 17.98 -10.70
C GLU A 121 -0.75 17.99 -10.32
N ASN A 122 -1.31 16.80 -10.01
CA ASN A 122 -2.76 16.63 -9.79
C ASN A 122 -3.14 16.15 -8.39
N ILE A 123 -2.18 15.98 -7.49
CA ILE A 123 -2.42 15.54 -6.12
C ILE A 123 -2.80 16.73 -5.21
N PRO A 124 -3.70 16.55 -4.21
CA PRO A 124 -3.93 17.57 -3.18
C PRO A 124 -2.65 17.96 -2.44
N GLY A 125 -2.50 19.25 -2.08
CA GLY A 125 -1.27 19.80 -1.50
C GLY A 125 -0.80 19.15 -0.20
N CYS A 126 -1.74 18.63 0.60
CA CYS A 126 -1.43 17.89 1.82
C CYS A 126 -0.90 16.45 1.58
N CYS A 127 -1.05 15.92 0.36
CA CYS A 127 -0.64 14.58 -0.01
C CYS A 127 0.67 14.56 -0.80
N ARG A 128 1.26 13.39 -0.90
CA ARG A 128 2.37 13.05 -1.81
C ARG A 128 2.03 11.77 -2.56
N VAL A 129 2.83 11.44 -3.56
CA VAL A 129 2.76 10.15 -4.27
C VAL A 129 4.05 9.39 -3.98
N VAL A 130 3.97 8.07 -3.82
CA VAL A 130 5.18 7.24 -3.74
C VAL A 130 6.02 7.42 -5.01
N PRO A 131 7.34 7.51 -4.93
CA PRO A 131 8.19 7.65 -6.11
C PRO A 131 8.03 6.48 -7.05
N MET A 132 7.66 6.75 -8.31
CA MET A 132 7.69 5.76 -9.38
C MET A 132 9.12 5.68 -9.93
N LEU A 133 9.72 4.47 -9.86
CA LEU A 133 11.08 4.22 -10.31
C LEU A 133 11.09 3.74 -11.75
N TYR A 134 10.13 2.87 -12.11
CA TYR A 134 10.02 2.30 -13.45
C TYR A 134 8.56 2.01 -13.84
N LYS A 135 8.28 2.13 -15.12
CA LYS A 135 7.06 1.64 -15.75
C LYS A 135 7.41 1.06 -17.13
N GLY A 136 7.17 -0.22 -17.32
CA GLY A 136 7.48 -0.92 -18.58
C GLY A 136 7.24 -2.42 -18.48
N ILE A 137 7.74 -3.17 -19.45
CA ILE A 137 7.61 -4.64 -19.46
C ILE A 137 8.45 -5.24 -18.33
N PHE A 138 7.93 -6.32 -17.72
CA PHE A 138 8.63 -7.07 -16.67
C PHE A 138 10.07 -7.39 -17.09
N SER A 139 11.02 -7.02 -16.24
CA SER A 139 12.45 -7.28 -16.40
C SER A 139 13.08 -7.48 -15.01
N GLU A 140 13.75 -8.61 -14.82
CA GLU A 140 14.52 -8.88 -13.59
C GLU A 140 15.71 -7.93 -13.47
N ASP A 141 16.35 -7.59 -14.58
CA ASP A 141 17.47 -6.64 -14.61
C ASP A 141 17.03 -5.25 -14.14
N GLN A 142 15.82 -4.82 -14.56
CA GLN A 142 15.28 -3.54 -14.12
C GLN A 142 14.96 -3.54 -12.61
N ILE A 143 14.37 -4.62 -12.11
CA ILE A 143 14.11 -4.80 -10.67
C ILE A 143 15.42 -4.72 -9.88
N HIS A 144 16.45 -5.37 -10.36
CA HIS A 144 17.77 -5.36 -9.73
C HIS A 144 18.42 -3.98 -9.79
N PHE A 145 18.33 -3.31 -10.94
CA PHE A 145 18.83 -1.95 -11.14
C PHE A 145 18.18 -0.97 -10.16
N ASP A 146 16.85 -0.96 -10.03
CA ASP A 146 16.13 -0.06 -9.13
C ASP A 146 16.50 -0.28 -7.66
N LEU A 147 16.72 -1.55 -7.25
CA LEU A 147 17.21 -1.85 -5.90
C LEU A 147 18.64 -1.34 -5.66
N LEU A 148 19.53 -1.54 -6.63
CA LEU A 148 20.91 -1.03 -6.54
C LEU A 148 20.97 0.49 -6.56
N ASP A 149 20.08 1.13 -7.33
CA ASP A 149 19.99 2.60 -7.34
C ASP A 149 19.54 3.15 -5.97
N LEU A 150 18.53 2.53 -5.36
CA LEU A 150 18.13 2.89 -3.99
C LEU A 150 19.24 2.65 -2.96
N LEU A 151 19.96 1.52 -3.08
CA LEU A 151 21.06 1.19 -2.18
C LEU A 151 22.21 2.21 -2.29
N SER A 152 22.52 2.64 -3.51
CA SER A 152 23.68 3.49 -3.80
C SER A 152 23.38 4.98 -3.62
N ASN A 153 22.16 5.41 -3.98
CA ASN A 153 21.77 6.82 -4.07
C ASN A 153 20.73 7.22 -3.03
N GLY A 154 20.25 6.26 -2.20
CA GLY A 154 19.27 6.51 -1.16
C GLY A 154 17.83 6.65 -1.68
N SER A 155 16.96 7.03 -0.77
CA SER A 155 15.52 7.19 -0.99
C SER A 155 15.21 8.28 -2.02
N LYS A 156 14.24 8.01 -2.90
CA LYS A 156 13.68 9.02 -3.80
C LYS A 156 12.51 9.76 -3.13
N ALA A 157 11.90 9.16 -2.10
CA ALA A 157 10.84 9.79 -1.31
C ALA A 157 11.39 10.88 -0.38
N GLU A 158 12.62 10.69 0.12
CA GLU A 158 13.35 11.68 0.91
C GLU A 158 14.82 11.71 0.46
N PRO A 159 15.16 12.63 -0.48
CA PRO A 159 16.52 12.77 -0.97
C PRO A 159 17.54 13.04 0.15
N GLY A 160 18.62 12.27 0.15
CA GLY A 160 19.64 12.32 1.21
C GLY A 160 19.45 11.28 2.32
N TRP A 161 18.29 10.59 2.39
CA TRP A 161 18.09 9.47 3.29
C TRP A 161 18.67 8.20 2.68
N MET A 162 19.77 7.68 3.26
CA MET A 162 20.55 6.57 2.72
C MET A 162 20.13 5.18 3.20
N ASN A 163 18.99 5.06 3.88
CA ASN A 163 18.47 3.78 4.35
C ASN A 163 17.02 3.54 3.86
N PRO A 164 16.77 3.43 2.54
CA PRO A 164 15.45 3.07 1.99
C PRO A 164 15.10 1.62 2.34
N GLU A 165 13.81 1.26 2.30
CA GLU A 165 13.36 -0.10 2.61
C GLU A 165 13.50 -1.05 1.42
N GLY A 166 13.20 -0.60 0.22
CA GLY A 166 13.19 -1.40 -1.01
C GLY A 166 12.17 -0.89 -2.02
N ILE A 167 11.56 -1.82 -2.75
CA ILE A 167 10.62 -1.53 -3.84
C ILE A 167 9.30 -2.30 -3.69
N VAL A 168 8.25 -1.77 -4.32
CA VAL A 168 7.00 -2.47 -4.60
C VAL A 168 6.85 -2.59 -6.11
N ILE A 169 6.53 -3.79 -6.59
CA ILE A 169 6.33 -4.11 -7.99
C ILE A 169 4.85 -4.42 -8.18
N TYR A 170 4.12 -3.59 -8.90
CA TYR A 170 2.75 -3.86 -9.31
C TYR A 170 2.73 -4.47 -10.70
N HIS A 171 2.25 -5.71 -10.82
CA HIS A 171 2.10 -6.40 -12.09
C HIS A 171 0.69 -6.14 -12.64
N THR A 172 0.58 -5.33 -13.70
CA THR A 172 -0.71 -4.79 -14.18
C THR A 172 -1.67 -5.89 -14.66
N ALA A 173 -1.17 -6.90 -15.38
CA ALA A 173 -2.01 -7.98 -15.91
C ALA A 173 -2.46 -8.99 -14.84
N ALA A 174 -1.73 -9.13 -13.73
CA ALA A 174 -2.11 -9.98 -12.61
C ALA A 174 -2.93 -9.22 -11.56
N GLY A 175 -2.85 -7.88 -11.53
CA GLY A 175 -3.48 -7.06 -10.52
C GLY A 175 -2.88 -7.25 -9.11
N ILE A 176 -1.62 -7.69 -9.02
CA ILE A 176 -0.96 -8.08 -7.77
C ILE A 176 0.29 -7.25 -7.53
N CYS A 177 0.52 -6.88 -6.27
CA CYS A 177 1.75 -6.25 -5.82
C CYS A 177 2.68 -7.29 -5.19
N PHE A 178 3.96 -7.19 -5.54
CA PHE A 178 5.07 -7.87 -4.88
C PHE A 178 5.95 -6.84 -4.21
N LYS A 179 6.60 -7.20 -3.12
CA LYS A 179 7.63 -6.39 -2.50
C LYS A 179 8.98 -7.07 -2.61
N LYS A 180 10.02 -6.27 -2.74
CA LYS A 180 11.40 -6.70 -2.59
C LYS A 180 12.13 -5.69 -1.71
N THR A 181 12.72 -6.18 -0.62
CA THR A 181 13.40 -5.33 0.36
C THR A 181 14.91 -5.46 0.24
N LEU A 182 15.64 -4.40 0.61
CA LEU A 182 17.10 -4.40 0.59
C LEU A 182 17.68 -5.29 1.69
N GLU A 183 16.93 -5.45 2.79
CA GLU A 183 17.31 -6.27 3.93
C GLU A 183 16.18 -7.24 4.28
N ASN A 184 16.53 -8.47 4.71
CA ASN A 184 15.60 -9.48 5.22
C ASN A 184 14.42 -9.78 4.26
N ASP A 185 14.70 -9.87 2.96
CA ASP A 185 13.66 -10.07 1.94
C ASP A 185 12.98 -11.45 2.04
N ASP A 186 13.66 -12.42 2.59
CA ASP A 186 13.22 -13.79 2.85
C ASP A 186 12.49 -13.98 4.19
N GLU A 187 12.50 -12.96 5.08
CA GLU A 187 11.87 -13.04 6.39
C GLU A 187 10.60 -12.17 6.50
N PRO A 188 9.51 -12.67 7.10
CA PRO A 188 8.36 -11.84 7.42
C PRO A 188 8.68 -10.88 8.57
N LYS A 189 8.30 -9.60 8.47
CA LYS A 189 8.51 -8.55 9.49
C LYS A 189 8.15 -8.97 10.94
N SER A 190 7.20 -9.88 11.11
CA SER A 190 6.77 -10.38 12.42
C SER A 190 7.84 -11.17 13.17
N LYS A 191 8.90 -11.61 12.50
CA LYS A 191 10.02 -12.34 13.14
C LYS A 191 11.17 -11.42 13.56
N SER A 192 11.39 -10.30 12.87
CA SER A 192 12.50 -9.37 13.15
C SER A 192 12.26 -8.52 14.41
N SER A 193 10.99 -8.23 14.75
CA SER A 193 10.64 -7.43 15.94
C SER A 193 10.71 -8.18 17.28
N ARG A 194 11.10 -9.47 17.29
CA ARG A 194 11.27 -10.29 18.51
C ARG A 194 12.73 -10.47 18.95
N LYS A 195 13.68 -9.79 18.27
CA LYS A 195 15.12 -9.84 18.62
C LYS A 195 15.63 -8.48 19.11
N ALA A 196 14.89 -7.84 20.01
CA ALA A 196 15.37 -6.69 20.78
C ALA A 196 15.12 -6.90 22.26
#